data_2ef15f102413fa34d5d61cc6431d35ee
#
_entry.id   2ef15f102413fa34d5d61cc6431d35ee
#
_cell.length_a   1.000
_cell.length_b   1.000
_cell.length_c   1.000
_cell.angle_alpha   90.00
_cell.angle_beta   90.00
_cell.angle_gamma   90.00
#
_symmetry.space_group_name_H-M   'P 1'
#
loop_
_entity.id
_entity.type
_entity.pdbx_description
1 polymer ?
#
loop_
_entity_poly.entity_id
_entity_poly.type
_entity_poly.pdbx_seq_one_letter_code
_entity_poly.pdbx_strand_id
1 'polypeptide(L)'
;MKYFEFGQQNETLMVLLHGGGVCYRGVLPVAERLSKDFHVLVVAYDGFNPTEPDTEFVSVMDEAKRLGDYIVEQHGGKIDILYALSYGCRVLLEVLADERLTITTTIADGMSTHDYPNIKSKLGKEIYLFFFTGFFYQMMGKAGPMRKILIARLTGRRPEEAERLLYPDATWQSWKNQDACLIGRPMNFEVFKNTDMHIWHGINSQVERKLAKDIQKWQNAGYAFTYKVFRNVGHGGLIAEHTEQFFEEVKAVHAASPEREKR
;
A
#
# COMPACT_ATOMS: atom_id res chain seq x y z
N MET A 1 -5.24 2.04 14.96
CA MET A 1 -4.28 1.24 14.16
C MET A 1 -3.75 0.10 15.02
N LYS A 2 -3.64 -1.09 14.47
CA LYS A 2 -3.14 -2.27 15.17
C LYS A 2 -1.96 -2.89 14.43
N TYR A 3 -1.06 -3.47 15.17
CA TYR A 3 0.18 -4.07 14.68
C TYR A 3 0.19 -5.56 14.98
N PHE A 4 0.63 -6.37 14.02
CA PHE A 4 0.82 -7.80 14.17
C PHE A 4 2.25 -8.15 13.80
N GLU A 5 2.99 -8.72 14.72
CA GLU A 5 4.39 -9.06 14.56
C GLU A 5 4.61 -10.56 14.42
N PHE A 6 5.48 -10.94 13.49
CA PHE A 6 5.87 -12.32 13.21
C PHE A 6 7.38 -12.39 13.06
N GLY A 7 7.98 -13.49 13.49
CA GLY A 7 9.43 -13.69 13.31
C GLY A 7 10.31 -12.72 14.09
N GLN A 8 9.89 -12.31 15.29
CA GLN A 8 10.58 -11.33 16.16
C GLN A 8 12.02 -11.75 16.54
N GLN A 9 12.41 -13.01 16.31
CA GLN A 9 13.78 -13.49 16.50
C GLN A 9 14.74 -13.02 15.39
N ASN A 10 14.23 -12.50 14.28
CA ASN A 10 15.05 -12.01 13.17
C ASN A 10 15.37 -10.52 13.35
N GLU A 11 16.56 -10.10 12.91
CA GLU A 11 17.05 -8.74 13.08
C GLU A 11 16.50 -7.75 12.03
N THR A 12 16.17 -8.24 10.83
CA THR A 12 15.74 -7.40 9.71
C THR A 12 14.25 -7.11 9.81
N LEU A 13 13.88 -5.86 10.12
CA LEU A 13 12.48 -5.44 10.22
C LEU A 13 11.88 -5.15 8.84
N MET A 14 10.81 -5.85 8.51
CA MET A 14 9.98 -5.60 7.33
C MET A 14 8.58 -5.17 7.72
N VAL A 15 8.18 -3.98 7.27
CA VAL A 15 6.84 -3.42 7.49
C VAL A 15 5.96 -3.62 6.26
N LEU A 16 4.75 -4.15 6.43
CA LEU A 16 3.77 -4.41 5.38
C LEU A 16 2.55 -3.50 5.50
N LEU A 17 2.31 -2.65 4.48
CA LEU A 17 1.18 -1.75 4.36
C LEU A 17 0.21 -2.27 3.30
N HIS A 18 -1.04 -2.57 3.71
CA HIS A 18 -2.06 -3.09 2.78
C HIS A 18 -2.71 -2.00 1.92
N GLY A 19 -3.44 -2.41 0.87
CA GLY A 19 -4.14 -1.51 -0.05
C GLY A 19 -5.43 -0.91 0.50
N GLY A 20 -6.07 -0.06 -0.29
CA GLY A 20 -7.38 0.52 0.03
C GLY A 20 -8.53 -0.47 -0.10
N GLY A 21 -9.54 -0.35 0.77
CA GLY A 21 -10.71 -1.21 0.77
C GLY A 21 -10.45 -2.67 1.13
N VAL A 22 -9.21 -3.02 1.47
CA VAL A 22 -8.79 -4.36 1.91
C VAL A 22 -8.36 -4.30 3.38
N CYS A 23 -8.27 -5.45 4.05
CA CYS A 23 -7.77 -5.54 5.41
C CYS A 23 -6.44 -6.31 5.46
N TYR A 24 -5.76 -6.19 6.58
CA TYR A 24 -4.48 -6.86 6.85
C TYR A 24 -4.50 -8.38 6.64
N ARG A 25 -5.67 -9.03 6.75
CA ARG A 25 -5.80 -10.50 6.55
C ARG A 25 -5.34 -10.94 5.17
N GLY A 26 -5.40 -10.05 4.18
CA GLY A 26 -4.94 -10.33 2.83
C GLY A 26 -3.42 -10.51 2.72
N VAL A 27 -2.65 -10.00 3.67
CA VAL A 27 -1.18 -10.12 3.69
C VAL A 27 -0.66 -11.09 4.75
N LEU A 28 -1.53 -11.66 5.60
CA LEU A 28 -1.11 -12.62 6.63
C LEU A 28 -0.39 -13.86 6.07
N PRO A 29 -0.88 -14.52 5.00
CA PRO A 29 -0.20 -15.72 4.50
C PRO A 29 1.24 -15.44 4.06
N VAL A 30 1.49 -14.26 3.47
CA VAL A 30 2.85 -13.88 3.10
C VAL A 30 3.68 -13.45 4.31
N ALA A 31 3.06 -12.80 5.31
CA ALA A 31 3.75 -12.45 6.55
C ALA A 31 4.27 -13.69 7.28
N GLU A 32 3.46 -14.75 7.37
CA GLU A 32 3.88 -16.05 7.93
C GLU A 32 5.04 -16.67 7.15
N ARG A 33 5.03 -16.56 5.83
CA ARG A 33 6.13 -17.06 4.98
C ARG A 33 7.41 -16.25 5.18
N LEU A 34 7.30 -14.92 5.19
CA LEU A 34 8.42 -14.00 5.38
C LEU A 34 9.05 -14.11 6.78
N SER A 35 8.25 -14.42 7.80
CA SER A 35 8.70 -14.49 9.19
C SER A 35 9.78 -15.54 9.48
N LYS A 36 10.07 -16.40 8.52
CA LYS A 36 11.20 -17.35 8.60
C LYS A 36 12.55 -16.64 8.49
N ASP A 37 12.61 -15.51 7.78
CA ASP A 37 13.85 -14.80 7.47
C ASP A 37 13.82 -13.33 7.94
N PHE A 38 12.63 -12.77 8.21
CA PHE A 38 12.42 -11.36 8.57
C PHE A 38 11.59 -11.24 9.85
N HIS A 39 11.82 -10.18 10.61
CA HIS A 39 10.89 -9.67 11.60
C HIS A 39 9.82 -8.88 10.85
N VAL A 40 8.61 -9.42 10.73
CA VAL A 40 7.53 -8.86 9.90
C VAL A 40 6.51 -8.14 10.76
N LEU A 41 6.30 -6.85 10.48
CA LEU A 41 5.28 -6.02 11.09
C LEU A 41 4.14 -5.78 10.07
N VAL A 42 2.98 -6.36 10.32
CA VAL A 42 1.77 -6.13 9.52
C VAL A 42 0.95 -5.03 10.14
N VAL A 43 0.66 -3.98 9.38
CA VAL A 43 -0.14 -2.83 9.82
C VAL A 43 -1.60 -3.03 9.44
N ALA A 44 -2.51 -2.88 10.41
CA ALA A 44 -3.95 -2.84 10.19
C ALA A 44 -4.46 -1.41 10.42
N TYR A 45 -4.90 -0.74 9.35
CA TYR A 45 -5.43 0.62 9.42
C TYR A 45 -6.75 0.66 10.19
N ASP A 46 -6.96 1.74 10.93
CA ASP A 46 -8.25 2.02 11.54
C ASP A 46 -9.35 2.09 10.46
N GLY A 47 -10.58 1.71 10.83
CA GLY A 47 -11.70 1.64 9.90
C GLY A 47 -11.65 0.52 8.86
N PHE A 48 -10.50 -0.17 8.72
CA PHE A 48 -10.30 -1.33 7.84
C PHE A 48 -9.76 -2.55 8.63
N ASN A 49 -9.98 -2.56 9.93
CA ASN A 49 -9.52 -3.60 10.84
C ASN A 49 -10.70 -4.41 11.42
N PRO A 50 -10.91 -5.68 10.98
CA PRO A 50 -12.00 -6.50 11.47
C PRO A 50 -11.89 -6.91 12.96
N THR A 51 -10.74 -6.69 13.60
CA THR A 51 -10.61 -6.93 15.06
C THR A 51 -10.91 -5.68 15.91
N GLU A 52 -11.03 -4.52 15.26
CA GLU A 52 -11.37 -3.24 15.88
C GLU A 52 -12.39 -2.50 15.00
N PRO A 53 -13.61 -3.05 14.85
CA PRO A 53 -14.60 -2.56 13.88
C PRO A 53 -15.14 -1.16 14.21
N ASP A 54 -15.01 -0.73 15.46
CA ASP A 54 -15.50 0.58 15.94
C ASP A 54 -14.47 1.72 15.69
N THR A 55 -13.33 1.42 15.08
CA THR A 55 -12.34 2.44 14.69
C THR A 55 -12.71 3.07 13.35
N GLU A 56 -12.18 4.27 13.09
CA GLU A 56 -12.41 5.00 11.84
C GLU A 56 -11.08 5.43 11.22
N PHE A 57 -10.93 5.21 9.92
CA PHE A 57 -9.80 5.77 9.16
C PHE A 57 -9.94 7.29 9.06
N VAL A 58 -8.97 8.02 9.59
CA VAL A 58 -8.98 9.49 9.59
C VAL A 58 -8.26 10.05 8.37
N SER A 59 -6.99 9.70 8.18
CA SER A 59 -6.20 10.14 7.03
C SER A 59 -4.91 9.32 6.88
N VAL A 60 -4.28 9.38 5.69
CA VAL A 60 -2.95 8.79 5.47
C VAL A 60 -1.88 9.39 6.36
N MET A 61 -2.01 10.67 6.73
CA MET A 61 -1.07 11.33 7.64
C MET A 61 -1.21 10.83 9.07
N ASP A 62 -2.44 10.59 9.54
CA ASP A 62 -2.70 10.05 10.87
C ASP A 62 -2.16 8.62 10.98
N GLU A 63 -2.42 7.79 9.96
CA GLU A 63 -1.89 6.42 9.91
C GLU A 63 -0.35 6.41 9.87
N ALA A 64 0.26 7.26 9.04
CA ALA A 64 1.71 7.36 8.94
C ALA A 64 2.34 7.85 10.26
N LYS A 65 1.72 8.86 10.89
CA LYS A 65 2.19 9.36 12.19
C LYS A 65 2.16 8.29 13.26
N ARG A 66 1.06 7.54 13.37
CA ARG A 66 0.92 6.45 14.36
C ARG A 66 1.93 5.34 14.12
N LEU A 67 2.16 4.98 12.85
CA LEU A 67 3.21 4.03 12.50
C LEU A 67 4.59 4.56 12.86
N GLY A 68 4.88 5.83 12.54
CA GLY A 68 6.16 6.47 12.91
C GLY A 68 6.40 6.48 14.42
N ASP A 69 5.38 6.86 15.20
CA ASP A 69 5.46 6.84 16.67
C ASP A 69 5.76 5.42 17.20
N TYR A 70 5.06 4.40 16.67
CA TYR A 70 5.30 3.00 17.03
C TYR A 70 6.71 2.53 16.68
N ILE A 71 7.18 2.82 15.45
CA ILE A 71 8.53 2.43 15.00
C ILE A 71 9.61 3.12 15.82
N VAL A 72 9.43 4.40 16.17
CA VAL A 72 10.37 5.10 17.05
C VAL A 72 10.41 4.45 18.43
N GLU A 73 9.27 4.14 19.03
CA GLU A 73 9.15 3.61 20.37
C GLU A 73 9.63 2.15 20.48
N GLN A 74 9.24 1.28 19.53
CA GLN A 74 9.48 -0.15 19.61
C GLN A 74 10.72 -0.63 18.84
N HIS A 75 11.12 0.12 17.78
CA HIS A 75 12.17 -0.28 16.83
C HIS A 75 13.26 0.81 16.66
N GLY A 76 13.33 1.79 17.56
CA GLY A 76 14.38 2.82 17.53
C GLY A 76 14.39 3.69 16.28
N GLY A 77 13.25 3.85 15.61
CA GLY A 77 13.09 4.65 14.39
C GLY A 77 13.61 3.97 13.13
N LYS A 78 13.86 2.66 13.12
CA LYS A 78 14.49 1.97 12.01
C LYS A 78 13.54 0.98 11.33
N ILE A 79 13.52 1.01 9.98
CA ILE A 79 12.84 0.04 9.11
C ILE A 79 13.85 -0.43 8.05
N ASP A 80 14.12 -1.73 7.97
CA ASP A 80 15.03 -2.26 6.94
C ASP A 80 14.31 -2.40 5.59
N ILE A 81 13.03 -2.84 5.58
CA ILE A 81 12.22 -2.96 4.37
C ILE A 81 10.82 -2.40 4.63
N LEU A 82 10.40 -1.39 3.88
CA LEU A 82 9.03 -0.87 3.88
C LEU A 82 8.33 -1.28 2.57
N TYR A 83 7.36 -2.19 2.67
CA TYR A 83 6.53 -2.58 1.53
C TYR A 83 5.13 -1.98 1.64
N ALA A 84 4.62 -1.47 0.53
CA ALA A 84 3.25 -0.97 0.45
C ALA A 84 2.55 -1.41 -0.83
N LEU A 85 1.29 -1.82 -0.70
CA LEU A 85 0.44 -2.20 -1.81
C LEU A 85 -0.56 -1.08 -2.15
N SER A 86 -0.61 -0.67 -3.42
CA SER A 86 -1.70 0.16 -3.97
C SER A 86 -1.92 1.47 -3.18
N TYR A 87 -3.08 1.63 -2.53
CA TYR A 87 -3.36 2.77 -1.66
C TYR A 87 -2.37 2.90 -0.50
N GLY A 88 -1.84 1.79 0.02
CA GLY A 88 -0.80 1.79 1.05
C GLY A 88 0.42 2.62 0.66
N CYS A 89 0.68 2.79 -0.65
CA CYS A 89 1.74 3.67 -1.14
C CYS A 89 1.51 5.15 -0.79
N ARG A 90 0.27 5.57 -0.50
CA ARG A 90 0.00 6.92 0.00
C ARG A 90 0.47 7.08 1.46
N VAL A 91 0.24 6.06 2.29
CA VAL A 91 0.76 6.03 3.66
C VAL A 91 2.29 5.94 3.65
N LEU A 92 2.85 5.09 2.78
CA LEU A 92 4.29 4.95 2.57
C LEU A 92 4.98 6.29 2.31
N LEU A 93 4.45 7.14 1.43
CA LEU A 93 5.02 8.45 1.12
C LEU A 93 5.06 9.38 2.34
N GLU A 94 4.04 9.34 3.20
CA GLU A 94 4.02 10.10 4.45
C GLU A 94 5.00 9.53 5.49
N VAL A 95 5.17 8.20 5.54
CA VAL A 95 6.17 7.53 6.39
C VAL A 95 7.58 7.88 5.95
N LEU A 96 7.86 7.93 4.64
CA LEU A 96 9.16 8.36 4.10
C LEU A 96 9.46 9.85 4.37
N ALA A 97 8.46 10.66 4.63
CA ALA A 97 8.60 12.07 4.98
C ALA A 97 8.87 12.30 6.49
N ASP A 98 8.76 11.27 7.33
CA ASP A 98 9.02 11.36 8.75
C ASP A 98 10.54 11.30 9.02
N GLU A 99 11.15 12.43 9.32
CA GLU A 99 12.59 12.57 9.57
C GLU A 99 13.10 11.79 10.79
N ARG A 100 12.21 11.28 11.65
CA ARG A 100 12.58 10.43 12.78
C ARG A 100 12.91 9.01 12.38
N LEU A 101 12.54 8.63 11.14
CA LEU A 101 12.68 7.27 10.62
C LEU A 101 13.88 7.15 9.68
N THR A 102 14.58 6.03 9.79
CA THR A 102 15.59 5.59 8.84
C THR A 102 15.07 4.35 8.11
N ILE A 103 14.86 4.46 6.79
CA ILE A 103 14.27 3.40 5.98
C ILE A 103 15.26 3.01 4.89
N THR A 104 15.78 1.79 4.96
CA THR A 104 16.84 1.33 4.06
C THR A 104 16.29 1.05 2.67
N THR A 105 15.29 0.18 2.56
CA THR A 105 14.72 -0.28 1.28
C THR A 105 13.21 -0.04 1.27
N THR A 106 12.69 0.49 0.18
CA THR A 106 11.25 0.73 0.03
C THR A 106 10.73 0.09 -1.25
N ILE A 107 9.60 -0.65 -1.13
CA ILE A 107 8.95 -1.31 -2.25
C ILE A 107 7.51 -0.81 -2.35
N ALA A 108 7.19 -0.08 -3.42
CA ALA A 108 5.85 0.39 -3.74
C ALA A 108 5.23 -0.47 -4.86
N ASP A 109 4.32 -1.37 -4.50
CA ASP A 109 3.67 -2.28 -5.43
C ASP A 109 2.30 -1.75 -5.88
N GLY A 110 2.14 -1.57 -7.18
CA GLY A 110 0.89 -1.06 -7.76
C GLY A 110 0.60 0.39 -7.38
N MET A 111 1.62 1.23 -7.16
CA MET A 111 1.45 2.63 -6.84
C MET A 111 0.77 3.37 -7.99
N SER A 112 -0.43 3.92 -7.74
CA SER A 112 -1.17 4.68 -8.73
C SER A 112 -0.71 6.14 -8.76
N THR A 113 -0.43 6.63 -9.97
CA THR A 113 -0.12 8.04 -10.24
C THR A 113 -1.34 8.84 -10.67
N HIS A 114 -2.52 8.28 -10.49
CA HIS A 114 -3.73 8.93 -10.94
C HIS A 114 -3.82 10.35 -10.39
N ASP A 115 -3.81 11.34 -11.29
CA ASP A 115 -4.11 12.71 -10.95
C ASP A 115 -5.61 12.79 -10.67
N TYR A 116 -5.96 12.72 -9.39
CA TYR A 116 -7.32 12.99 -8.97
C TYR A 116 -7.64 14.47 -9.13
N PRO A 117 -8.91 14.83 -9.42
CA PRO A 117 -9.27 16.22 -9.67
C PRO A 117 -8.84 17.14 -8.54
N ASN A 118 -8.15 18.22 -8.86
CA ASN A 118 -7.82 19.26 -7.90
C ASN A 118 -9.04 20.17 -7.68
N ILE A 119 -9.96 19.75 -6.82
CA ILE A 119 -11.19 20.45 -6.52
C ILE A 119 -10.94 21.45 -5.39
N LYS A 120 -10.92 22.75 -5.73
CA LYS A 120 -10.64 23.83 -4.76
C LYS A 120 -11.85 24.17 -3.86
N SER A 121 -13.07 24.07 -4.39
CA SER A 121 -14.27 24.43 -3.64
C SER A 121 -14.65 23.33 -2.65
N LYS A 122 -14.95 23.71 -1.39
CA LYS A 122 -15.38 22.76 -0.35
C LYS A 122 -16.64 21.99 -0.77
N LEU A 123 -17.65 22.69 -1.30
CA LEU A 123 -18.89 22.09 -1.78
C LEU A 123 -18.64 21.13 -2.96
N GLY A 124 -17.81 21.55 -3.93
CA GLY A 124 -17.45 20.69 -5.06
C GLY A 124 -16.71 19.43 -4.62
N LYS A 125 -15.83 19.53 -3.61
CA LYS A 125 -15.14 18.38 -3.02
C LYS A 125 -16.13 17.42 -2.36
N GLU A 126 -17.08 17.91 -1.57
CA GLU A 126 -18.12 17.09 -0.93
C GLU A 126 -19.01 16.37 -1.96
N ILE A 127 -19.44 17.09 -3.01
CA ILE A 127 -20.24 16.48 -4.09
C ILE A 127 -19.46 15.41 -4.82
N TYR A 128 -18.20 15.68 -5.18
CA TYR A 128 -17.36 14.69 -5.85
C TYR A 128 -17.15 13.45 -4.98
N LEU A 129 -16.82 13.63 -3.70
CA LEU A 129 -16.64 12.54 -2.75
C LEU A 129 -17.91 11.71 -2.60
N PHE A 130 -19.08 12.36 -2.51
CA PHE A 130 -20.35 11.66 -2.39
C PHE A 130 -20.57 10.68 -3.55
N PHE A 131 -20.34 11.11 -4.79
CA PHE A 131 -20.50 10.23 -5.95
C PHE A 131 -19.34 9.22 -6.09
N PHE A 132 -18.11 9.67 -5.92
CA PHE A 132 -16.93 8.82 -6.07
C PHE A 132 -16.89 7.73 -5.00
N THR A 133 -16.97 8.11 -3.73
CA THR A 133 -17.02 7.17 -2.60
C THR A 133 -18.29 6.32 -2.68
N GLY A 134 -19.44 6.92 -3.04
CA GLY A 134 -20.69 6.20 -3.21
C GLY A 134 -20.59 5.05 -4.19
N PHE A 135 -19.97 5.30 -5.33
CA PHE A 135 -19.73 4.26 -6.33
C PHE A 135 -18.85 3.14 -5.76
N PHE A 136 -17.70 3.46 -5.17
CA PHE A 136 -16.79 2.45 -4.62
C PHE A 136 -17.37 1.73 -3.40
N TYR A 137 -18.01 2.45 -2.49
CA TYR A 137 -18.65 1.86 -1.31
C TYR A 137 -19.76 0.87 -1.68
N GLN A 138 -20.60 1.21 -2.65
CA GLN A 138 -21.64 0.30 -3.14
C GLN A 138 -21.02 -0.88 -3.90
N MET A 139 -20.04 -0.61 -4.74
CA MET A 139 -19.34 -1.64 -5.51
C MET A 139 -18.62 -2.65 -4.60
N MET A 140 -17.90 -2.17 -3.60
CA MET A 140 -17.05 -2.99 -2.74
C MET A 140 -17.81 -3.59 -1.56
N GLY A 141 -18.74 -2.83 -0.98
CA GLY A 141 -19.47 -3.23 0.22
C GLY A 141 -20.80 -3.92 -0.03
N LYS A 142 -21.58 -3.53 -1.05
CA LYS A 142 -23.00 -3.87 -1.17
C LYS A 142 -23.41 -4.56 -2.48
N ALA A 143 -22.54 -4.67 -3.48
CA ALA A 143 -22.91 -5.15 -4.81
C ALA A 143 -23.18 -6.67 -4.92
N GLY A 144 -23.17 -7.42 -3.82
CA GLY A 144 -23.47 -8.87 -3.82
C GLY A 144 -22.59 -9.66 -4.80
N PRO A 145 -23.17 -10.59 -5.58
CA PRO A 145 -22.39 -11.43 -6.51
C PRO A 145 -21.68 -10.64 -7.62
N MET A 146 -22.24 -9.50 -8.03
CA MET A 146 -21.62 -8.63 -9.05
C MET A 146 -20.29 -8.03 -8.60
N ARG A 147 -20.09 -7.84 -7.30
CA ARG A 147 -18.87 -7.33 -6.70
C ARG A 147 -17.65 -8.12 -7.16
N LYS A 148 -17.70 -9.45 -7.06
CA LYS A 148 -16.60 -10.34 -7.44
C LYS A 148 -16.14 -10.11 -8.88
N ILE A 149 -17.09 -10.07 -9.80
CA ILE A 149 -16.82 -9.91 -11.23
C ILE A 149 -16.19 -8.54 -11.50
N LEU A 150 -16.73 -7.49 -10.87
CA LEU A 150 -16.26 -6.13 -11.08
C LEU A 150 -14.85 -5.93 -10.55
N ILE A 151 -14.58 -6.41 -9.32
CA ILE A 151 -13.25 -6.29 -8.70
C ILE A 151 -12.22 -7.13 -9.45
N ALA A 152 -12.57 -8.37 -9.83
CA ALA A 152 -11.72 -9.23 -10.63
C ALA A 152 -11.34 -8.54 -11.96
N ARG A 153 -12.31 -7.88 -12.62
CA ARG A 153 -12.06 -7.14 -13.85
C ARG A 153 -11.16 -5.92 -13.65
N LEU A 154 -11.32 -5.20 -12.53
CA LEU A 154 -10.52 -4.03 -12.20
C LEU A 154 -9.09 -4.41 -11.79
N THR A 155 -8.92 -5.49 -11.03
CA THR A 155 -7.63 -5.91 -10.49
C THR A 155 -6.89 -6.91 -11.39
N GLY A 156 -7.58 -7.50 -12.37
CA GLY A 156 -7.03 -8.57 -13.22
C GLY A 156 -6.89 -9.91 -12.52
N ARG A 157 -7.54 -10.09 -11.35
CA ARG A 157 -7.50 -11.32 -10.53
C ARG A 157 -8.71 -12.20 -10.78
N ARG A 158 -8.65 -13.44 -10.28
CA ARG A 158 -9.83 -14.30 -10.21
C ARG A 158 -10.85 -13.76 -9.20
N PRO A 159 -12.17 -13.88 -9.47
CA PRO A 159 -13.20 -13.30 -8.62
C PRO A 159 -13.12 -13.72 -7.14
N GLU A 160 -12.82 -14.99 -6.89
CA GLU A 160 -12.74 -15.55 -5.54
C GLU A 160 -11.54 -15.00 -4.75
N GLU A 161 -10.43 -14.77 -5.43
CA GLU A 161 -9.21 -14.21 -4.84
C GLU A 161 -9.39 -12.72 -4.54
N ALA A 162 -9.96 -11.98 -5.47
CA ALA A 162 -10.26 -10.57 -5.27
C ALA A 162 -11.20 -10.34 -4.06
N GLU A 163 -12.22 -11.21 -3.88
CA GLU A 163 -13.17 -11.08 -2.77
C GLU A 163 -12.55 -11.32 -1.39
N ARG A 164 -11.62 -12.27 -1.27
CA ARG A 164 -10.98 -12.60 0.02
C ARG A 164 -10.20 -11.44 0.63
N LEU A 165 -9.76 -10.50 -0.19
CA LEU A 165 -8.96 -9.36 0.23
C LEU A 165 -9.79 -8.21 0.77
N LEU A 166 -11.07 -8.14 0.41
CA LEU A 166 -11.92 -7.00 0.72
C LEU A 166 -12.38 -6.99 2.17
N TYR A 167 -12.53 -5.79 2.70
CA TYR A 167 -13.21 -5.54 3.97
C TYR A 167 -14.52 -4.79 3.72
N PRO A 168 -15.64 -5.52 3.53
CA PRO A 168 -16.92 -4.92 3.17
C PRO A 168 -17.59 -4.16 4.32
N ASP A 169 -17.15 -4.38 5.56
CA ASP A 169 -17.77 -3.81 6.77
C ASP A 169 -17.19 -2.44 7.15
N ALA A 170 -16.22 -1.93 6.40
CA ALA A 170 -15.70 -0.57 6.60
C ALA A 170 -16.84 0.47 6.49
N THR A 171 -16.82 1.46 7.38
CA THR A 171 -17.87 2.49 7.43
C THR A 171 -17.81 3.40 6.19
N TRP A 172 -18.95 4.01 5.85
CA TRP A 172 -19.00 5.06 4.85
C TRP A 172 -17.98 6.19 5.12
N GLN A 173 -17.83 6.56 6.40
CA GLN A 173 -16.92 7.64 6.77
C GLN A 173 -15.46 7.25 6.55
N SER A 174 -15.06 6.02 6.89
CA SER A 174 -13.71 5.49 6.61
C SER A 174 -13.41 5.49 5.11
N TRP A 175 -14.35 5.04 4.28
CA TRP A 175 -14.22 5.10 2.83
C TRP A 175 -14.10 6.54 2.32
N LYS A 176 -14.96 7.44 2.80
CA LYS A 176 -14.94 8.86 2.42
C LYS A 176 -13.62 9.53 2.79
N ASN A 177 -13.11 9.26 3.98
CA ASN A 177 -11.83 9.79 4.45
C ASN A 177 -10.65 9.25 3.64
N GLN A 178 -10.68 7.96 3.31
CA GLN A 178 -9.67 7.33 2.44
C GLN A 178 -9.65 8.00 1.04
N ASP A 179 -10.81 8.16 0.41
CA ASP A 179 -10.93 8.80 -0.90
C ASP A 179 -10.58 10.29 -0.85
N ALA A 180 -10.90 10.98 0.25
CA ALA A 180 -10.57 12.39 0.44
C ALA A 180 -9.04 12.64 0.43
N CYS A 181 -8.25 11.66 0.85
CA CYS A 181 -6.79 11.74 0.79
C CYS A 181 -6.23 11.64 -0.63
N LEU A 182 -7.04 11.19 -1.60
CA LEU A 182 -6.64 11.13 -3.01
C LEU A 182 -6.85 12.47 -3.72
N ILE A 183 -7.81 13.29 -3.25
CA ILE A 183 -8.29 14.48 -3.97
C ILE A 183 -7.52 15.73 -3.55
N GLY A 184 -6.92 16.42 -4.54
CA GLY A 184 -6.25 17.69 -4.32
C GLY A 184 -4.96 17.62 -3.51
N ARG A 185 -4.42 16.44 -3.29
CA ARG A 185 -3.14 16.25 -2.62
C ARG A 185 -2.15 15.58 -3.58
N PRO A 186 -1.20 16.33 -4.14
CA PRO A 186 -0.15 15.76 -4.97
C PRO A 186 0.71 14.81 -4.14
N MET A 187 1.21 13.77 -4.78
CA MET A 187 2.20 12.88 -4.17
C MET A 187 3.55 13.60 -4.09
N ASN A 188 4.20 13.48 -2.94
CA ASN A 188 5.55 14.02 -2.75
C ASN A 188 6.58 12.95 -3.14
N PHE A 189 7.13 13.02 -4.36
CA PHE A 189 8.16 12.10 -4.84
C PHE A 189 9.58 12.50 -4.43
N GLU A 190 9.78 13.69 -3.85
CA GLU A 190 11.08 14.10 -3.32
C GLU A 190 11.58 13.19 -2.19
N VAL A 191 10.65 12.50 -1.52
CA VAL A 191 10.98 11.53 -0.46
C VAL A 191 11.67 10.26 -0.98
N PHE A 192 11.66 10.00 -2.30
CA PHE A 192 12.35 8.84 -2.90
C PHE A 192 13.86 8.86 -2.64
N LYS A 193 14.45 10.04 -2.51
CA LYS A 193 15.88 10.19 -2.18
C LYS A 193 16.26 9.71 -0.78
N ASN A 194 15.29 9.48 0.09
CA ASN A 194 15.51 9.09 1.49
C ASN A 194 15.67 7.57 1.67
N THR A 195 15.60 6.78 0.60
CA THR A 195 15.58 5.31 0.65
C THR A 195 16.04 4.70 -0.68
N ASP A 196 16.41 3.43 -0.68
CA ASP A 196 16.54 2.65 -1.93
C ASP A 196 15.14 2.29 -2.43
N MET A 197 14.64 3.06 -3.41
CA MET A 197 13.25 3.02 -3.85
C MET A 197 13.02 2.06 -5.02
N HIS A 198 12.10 1.12 -4.86
CA HIS A 198 11.67 0.15 -5.86
C HIS A 198 10.17 0.29 -6.14
N ILE A 199 9.81 0.39 -7.41
CA ILE A 199 8.42 0.45 -7.86
C ILE A 199 8.10 -0.82 -8.64
N TRP A 200 7.11 -1.57 -8.17
CA TRP A 200 6.69 -2.85 -8.73
C TRP A 200 5.30 -2.78 -9.33
N HIS A 201 5.09 -3.48 -10.45
CA HIS A 201 3.78 -3.54 -11.10
C HIS A 201 3.54 -4.86 -11.81
N GLY A 202 2.36 -5.40 -11.65
CA GLY A 202 1.81 -6.38 -12.56
C GLY A 202 1.24 -5.74 -13.83
N ILE A 203 1.24 -6.41 -14.95
CA ILE A 203 0.82 -5.86 -16.25
C ILE A 203 -0.58 -6.28 -16.73
N ASN A 204 -1.25 -7.15 -15.98
CA ASN A 204 -2.56 -7.67 -16.38
C ASN A 204 -3.74 -6.77 -16.02
N SER A 205 -3.54 -5.78 -15.11
CA SER A 205 -4.59 -4.84 -14.74
C SER A 205 -4.61 -3.60 -15.65
N GLN A 206 -5.78 -2.98 -15.80
CA GLN A 206 -5.90 -1.72 -16.56
C GLN A 206 -5.19 -0.56 -15.85
N VAL A 207 -5.16 -0.58 -14.52
CA VAL A 207 -4.47 0.42 -13.69
C VAL A 207 -2.98 0.45 -14.04
N GLU A 208 -2.37 -0.70 -14.16
CA GLU A 208 -0.92 -0.83 -14.38
C GLU A 208 -0.48 -0.50 -15.79
N ARG A 209 -1.33 -0.75 -16.81
CA ARG A 209 -1.04 -0.30 -18.19
C ARG A 209 -0.92 1.22 -18.31
N LYS A 210 -1.69 1.96 -17.52
CA LYS A 210 -1.64 3.42 -17.50
C LYS A 210 -0.36 3.91 -16.83
N LEU A 211 0.08 3.22 -15.81
CA LEU A 211 1.24 3.58 -15.01
C LEU A 211 2.56 3.55 -15.78
N ALA A 212 2.73 2.65 -16.77
CA ALA A 212 3.96 2.61 -17.57
C ALA A 212 4.29 3.97 -18.22
N LYS A 213 3.24 4.77 -18.55
CA LYS A 213 3.42 6.14 -19.07
C LYS A 213 3.87 7.11 -17.98
N ASP A 214 3.40 6.91 -16.77
CA ASP A 214 3.71 7.80 -15.65
C ASP A 214 5.11 7.53 -15.10
N ILE A 215 5.58 6.28 -15.12
CA ILE A 215 6.97 5.91 -14.79
C ILE A 215 7.97 6.68 -15.64
N GLN A 216 7.74 6.75 -16.96
CA GLN A 216 8.61 7.54 -17.85
C GLN A 216 8.61 9.02 -17.47
N LYS A 217 7.47 9.58 -17.07
CA LYS A 217 7.38 10.96 -16.61
C LYS A 217 8.20 11.21 -15.34
N TRP A 218 8.18 10.27 -14.38
CA TRP A 218 8.96 10.39 -13.14
C TRP A 218 10.47 10.24 -13.39
N GLN A 219 10.86 9.31 -14.25
CA GLN A 219 12.25 9.16 -14.67
C GLN A 219 12.76 10.44 -15.35
N ASN A 220 11.94 11.03 -16.25
CA ASN A 220 12.26 12.30 -16.89
C ASN A 220 12.33 13.48 -15.92
N ALA A 221 11.61 13.42 -14.80
CA ALA A 221 11.69 14.41 -13.72
C ALA A 221 12.92 14.22 -12.81
N GLY A 222 13.71 13.17 -13.02
CA GLY A 222 14.96 12.93 -12.29
C GLY A 222 14.79 12.23 -10.93
N TYR A 223 13.61 11.66 -10.64
CA TYR A 223 13.45 10.88 -9.42
C TYR A 223 14.22 9.57 -9.49
N ALA A 224 14.97 9.26 -8.41
CA ALA A 224 15.75 8.02 -8.31
C ALA A 224 14.88 6.87 -7.82
N PHE A 225 14.71 5.84 -8.61
CA PHE A 225 14.04 4.58 -8.26
C PHE A 225 14.36 3.49 -9.27
N THR A 226 14.23 2.25 -8.88
CA THR A 226 14.19 1.10 -9.79
C THR A 226 12.75 0.77 -10.15
N TYR A 227 12.51 0.24 -11.35
CA TYR A 227 11.18 -0.13 -11.80
C TYR A 227 11.17 -1.56 -12.32
N LYS A 228 10.25 -2.39 -11.78
CA LYS A 228 10.09 -3.78 -12.19
C LYS A 228 8.64 -4.11 -12.54
N VAL A 229 8.48 -4.78 -13.69
CA VAL A 229 7.17 -5.24 -14.18
C VAL A 229 7.11 -6.76 -14.07
N PHE A 230 6.05 -7.27 -13.45
CA PHE A 230 5.74 -8.69 -13.37
C PHE A 230 4.70 -9.04 -14.42
N ARG A 231 5.08 -9.90 -15.38
CA ARG A 231 4.16 -10.34 -16.43
C ARG A 231 3.24 -11.43 -15.91
N ASN A 232 2.00 -11.45 -16.39
CA ASN A 232 0.94 -12.39 -15.98
C ASN A 232 0.57 -12.32 -14.49
N VAL A 233 0.84 -11.19 -13.85
CA VAL A 233 0.49 -10.90 -12.46
C VAL A 233 -0.52 -9.76 -12.44
N GLY A 234 -1.63 -9.91 -11.72
CA GLY A 234 -2.61 -8.83 -11.52
C GLY A 234 -2.16 -7.82 -10.48
N HIS A 235 -2.96 -6.76 -10.29
CA HIS A 235 -2.71 -5.74 -9.27
C HIS A 235 -2.64 -6.34 -7.85
N GLY A 236 -1.48 -6.25 -7.18
CA GLY A 236 -1.20 -6.92 -5.91
C GLY A 236 -1.17 -8.44 -5.99
N GLY A 237 -1.18 -9.04 -7.19
CA GLY A 237 -1.14 -10.49 -7.37
C GLY A 237 0.19 -11.10 -6.95
N LEU A 238 1.28 -10.32 -6.98
CA LEU A 238 2.58 -10.83 -6.56
C LEU A 238 2.55 -11.26 -5.08
N ILE A 239 2.09 -10.39 -4.20
CA ILE A 239 2.01 -10.70 -2.76
C ILE A 239 0.91 -11.71 -2.43
N ALA A 240 -0.19 -11.74 -3.19
CA ALA A 240 -1.36 -12.55 -2.86
C ALA A 240 -1.37 -13.94 -3.51
N GLU A 241 -0.80 -14.08 -4.72
CA GLU A 241 -0.93 -15.28 -5.56
C GLU A 241 0.42 -15.92 -5.88
N HIS A 242 1.50 -15.14 -5.83
CA HIS A 242 2.86 -15.56 -6.17
C HIS A 242 3.82 -15.38 -4.99
N THR A 243 3.43 -15.88 -3.81
CA THR A 243 4.11 -15.64 -2.52
C THR A 243 5.59 -16.01 -2.53
N GLU A 244 5.98 -17.13 -3.16
CA GLU A 244 7.39 -17.54 -3.24
C GLU A 244 8.18 -16.59 -4.14
N GLN A 245 7.61 -16.17 -5.28
CA GLN A 245 8.25 -15.17 -6.15
C GLN A 245 8.39 -13.85 -5.42
N PHE A 246 7.34 -13.40 -4.72
CA PHE A 246 7.38 -12.20 -3.89
C PHE A 246 8.52 -12.26 -2.88
N PHE A 247 8.64 -13.37 -2.15
CA PHE A 247 9.68 -13.59 -1.17
C PHE A 247 11.09 -13.49 -1.76
N GLU A 248 11.37 -14.20 -2.87
CA GLU A 248 12.67 -14.15 -3.53
C GLU A 248 13.01 -12.74 -4.06
N GLU A 249 12.02 -12.02 -4.59
CA GLU A 249 12.21 -10.65 -5.05
C GLU A 249 12.52 -9.68 -3.90
N VAL A 250 11.84 -9.80 -2.77
CA VAL A 250 12.12 -9.00 -1.57
C VAL A 250 13.55 -9.25 -1.08
N LYS A 251 13.96 -10.52 -1.01
CA LYS A 251 15.34 -10.88 -0.62
C LYS A 251 16.38 -10.31 -1.57
N ALA A 252 16.14 -10.44 -2.88
CA ALA A 252 17.07 -9.94 -3.89
C ALA A 252 17.25 -8.41 -3.81
N VAL A 253 16.14 -7.67 -3.66
CA VAL A 253 16.15 -6.21 -3.54
C VAL A 253 16.89 -5.79 -2.26
N HIS A 254 16.56 -6.41 -1.13
CA HIS A 254 17.19 -6.08 0.15
C HIS A 254 18.70 -6.42 0.17
N ALA A 255 19.12 -7.53 -0.46
CA ALA A 255 20.51 -7.91 -0.56
C ALA A 255 21.33 -6.96 -1.44
N ALA A 256 20.72 -6.37 -2.45
CA ALA A 256 21.36 -5.44 -3.39
C ALA A 256 21.36 -3.98 -2.90
N SER A 257 20.75 -3.67 -1.77
CA SER A 257 20.64 -2.30 -1.27
C SER A 257 22.02 -1.72 -0.89
N PRO A 258 22.39 -0.52 -1.39
CA PRO A 258 23.72 0.08 -1.19
C PRO A 258 24.10 0.36 0.28
N GLU A 259 23.13 0.47 1.17
CA GLU A 259 23.41 0.68 2.59
C GLU A 259 23.94 -0.57 3.32
N ARG A 260 23.72 -1.77 2.77
CA ARG A 260 24.32 -3.01 3.30
C ARG A 260 25.82 -3.14 3.03
N GLU A 261 26.29 -2.56 1.93
CA GLU A 261 27.74 -2.58 1.59
C GLU A 261 28.59 -1.67 2.48
N LYS A 262 27.93 -0.78 3.27
CA LYS A 262 28.60 0.17 4.18
C LYS A 262 28.64 -0.30 5.64
N ARG A 263 28.07 -1.45 5.96
CA ARG A 263 28.10 -2.08 7.28
C ARG A 263 29.04 -3.29 7.30
#